data_d0f56779069d4afc62b7ab2a14710f38
#
_entry.id   d0f56779069d4afc62b7ab2a14710f38
#
_cell.length_a   1.000
_cell.length_b   1.000
_cell.length_c   1.000
_cell.angle_alpha   90.00
_cell.angle_beta   90.00
_cell.angle_gamma   90.00
#
_symmetry.space_group_name_H-M   'P 1'
#
loop_
_entity.id
_entity.type
_entity.pdbx_description
1 polymer ?
#
loop_
_entity_poly.entity_id
_entity_poly.type
_entity_poly.pdbx_seq_one_letter_code
_entity_poly.pdbx_strand_id
1 'polypeptide(L)'
;MVREHLEKILASHVFAGSRRTQDFLRLIVGHALDGDVDNLRERMIGAEMFGRPVSYDTGSDSVVRVRASEVRKKLAQYYSEFSKEKSEVRIELPSGSYVPRFHFESHGEPATAAESAPDLSTISPVPQGGSVAVVGVESQSGHSRFKRLLTFRFAAVAGLSLCLIVLGGYWGARKWMNGSGSPKGIHSIAILPLENLSGSPGQNYFADGMTEELINDLGQVSTLRVISLTSSMSYKGTKKTLPEIAHELSVDGVVEGGVLREGNQVRVSVQLIDARNDRPVWAHTYIRDLSGVSSWQGEVAQAIADEVSSDVTPQQQAQLTRKSSVDPAAQDDYLHGILLREADNCKDAITFFDRAIEKDPSYAQAHSALASCFGMLGESGRMPYEQAFGLQKTEALKAIALDDYLSEAHAELANTAMTLDWDWPVAEAEFHRALELNPNSATNHEKYAFYLVRTGHPNEALAEIQRSVDLDPVSGSTFHAEGFVYYFSHQYDRALDIARTVRGLKINLSDWNLLTGASYAEKGMYSDAIAAFLKSGNGAYSLGHLGNAYARAGRKQASQRLISQIEEDVRTQGVGRYEIALIYAGLGDSKDAFKWLDDAFRSHDVGLVYLKVDPCLDPLRADPRFEDLVHRVGLTK
;
A
#
# COMPACT_ATOMS: atom_id res chain seq x y z
N MET A 1 31.35 -23.31 25.18
CA MET A 1 30.85 -23.54 23.80
C MET A 1 30.45 -22.23 23.10
N VAL A 2 29.33 -21.54 23.45
CA VAL A 2 28.92 -20.27 22.74
C VAL A 2 30.00 -19.19 22.88
N ARG A 3 30.51 -18.92 24.09
CA ARG A 3 31.58 -17.90 24.30
C ARG A 3 32.85 -18.23 23.55
N GLU A 4 33.22 -19.52 23.46
CA GLU A 4 34.39 -19.96 22.73
C GLU A 4 34.22 -19.78 21.20
N HIS A 5 33.01 -20.11 20.68
CA HIS A 5 32.68 -19.89 19.28
C HIS A 5 32.64 -18.40 18.93
N LEU A 6 32.12 -17.56 19.84
CA LEU A 6 32.16 -16.10 19.70
C LEU A 6 33.60 -15.60 19.51
N GLU A 7 34.56 -16.07 20.35
CA GLU A 7 35.96 -15.63 20.23
C GLU A 7 36.59 -16.10 18.92
N LYS A 8 36.23 -17.28 18.39
CA LYS A 8 36.65 -17.72 17.05
C LYS A 8 36.12 -16.79 15.95
N ILE A 9 34.86 -16.40 16.02
CA ILE A 9 34.27 -15.43 15.08
C ILE A 9 35.01 -14.10 15.15
N LEU A 10 35.23 -13.57 16.35
CA LEU A 10 35.87 -12.28 16.57
C LEU A 10 37.34 -12.24 16.13
N ALA A 11 38.05 -13.37 16.24
CA ALA A 11 39.41 -13.53 15.80
C ALA A 11 39.56 -13.71 14.28
N SER A 12 38.48 -14.00 13.56
CA SER A 12 38.51 -14.20 12.11
C SER A 12 38.86 -12.89 11.36
N HIS A 13 39.42 -13.06 10.17
CA HIS A 13 39.75 -11.92 9.30
C HIS A 13 38.49 -11.10 8.92
N VAL A 14 37.29 -11.70 8.92
CA VAL A 14 36.02 -11.03 8.64
C VAL A 14 35.72 -9.95 9.67
N PHE A 15 36.07 -10.19 10.94
CA PHE A 15 35.83 -9.25 12.04
C PHE A 15 37.08 -8.43 12.41
N ALA A 16 38.29 -8.86 12.05
CA ALA A 16 39.55 -8.23 12.49
C ALA A 16 39.71 -6.74 12.15
N GLY A 17 39.02 -6.25 11.14
CA GLY A 17 39.11 -4.83 10.70
C GLY A 17 38.22 -3.85 11.44
N SER A 18 37.35 -4.26 12.38
CA SER A 18 36.36 -3.36 12.99
C SER A 18 36.16 -3.66 14.49
N ARG A 19 36.98 -3.00 15.32
CA ARG A 19 36.91 -3.13 16.79
C ARG A 19 35.51 -2.85 17.36
N ARG A 20 34.85 -1.78 16.87
CA ARG A 20 33.50 -1.42 17.32
C ARG A 20 32.44 -2.50 16.98
N THR A 21 32.60 -3.21 15.87
CA THR A 21 31.69 -4.30 15.48
C THR A 21 31.95 -5.55 16.33
N GLN A 22 33.21 -5.82 16.68
CA GLN A 22 33.58 -6.87 17.64
C GLN A 22 32.98 -6.59 19.01
N ASP A 23 33.14 -5.35 19.52
CA ASP A 23 32.62 -4.94 20.83
C ASP A 23 31.10 -5.05 20.87
N PHE A 24 30.40 -4.67 19.78
CA PHE A 24 28.95 -4.80 19.66
C PHE A 24 28.50 -6.27 19.72
N LEU A 25 29.13 -7.15 18.95
CA LEU A 25 28.78 -8.58 18.98
C LEU A 25 29.07 -9.19 20.35
N ARG A 26 30.18 -8.81 20.99
CA ARG A 26 30.53 -9.28 22.34
C ARG A 26 29.50 -8.83 23.38
N LEU A 27 29.06 -7.57 23.31
CA LEU A 27 28.05 -7.01 24.19
C LEU A 27 26.72 -7.76 24.09
N ILE A 28 26.16 -7.90 22.87
CA ILE A 28 24.84 -8.51 22.71
C ILE A 28 24.83 -10.02 23.03
N VAL A 29 25.91 -10.72 22.72
CA VAL A 29 26.04 -12.14 23.09
C VAL A 29 26.25 -12.30 24.60
N GLY A 30 27.00 -11.40 25.24
CA GLY A 30 27.18 -11.37 26.68
C GLY A 30 25.87 -11.25 27.42
N HIS A 31 25.11 -10.18 27.17
CA HIS A 31 23.79 -9.97 27.79
C HIS A 31 22.81 -11.11 27.53
N ALA A 32 22.80 -11.69 26.30
CA ALA A 32 21.93 -12.81 25.99
C ALA A 32 22.29 -14.09 26.76
N LEU A 33 23.57 -14.34 27.00
CA LEU A 33 24.04 -15.49 27.78
C LEU A 33 23.81 -15.30 29.29
N ASP A 34 23.85 -14.07 29.77
CA ASP A 34 23.60 -13.71 31.16
C ASP A 34 22.10 -13.58 31.48
N GLY A 35 21.21 -13.79 30.46
CA GLY A 35 19.75 -13.71 30.61
C GLY A 35 19.20 -12.29 30.66
N ASP A 36 20.03 -11.29 30.41
CA ASP A 36 19.71 -9.87 30.55
C ASP A 36 19.19 -9.29 29.22
N VAL A 37 18.05 -9.82 28.76
CA VAL A 37 17.44 -9.49 27.46
C VAL A 37 16.87 -8.06 27.44
N ASP A 38 16.51 -7.52 28.59
CA ASP A 38 15.94 -6.16 28.69
C ASP A 38 16.97 -5.08 28.33
N ASN A 39 18.26 -5.31 28.53
CA ASN A 39 19.34 -4.44 28.13
C ASN A 39 19.69 -4.53 26.63
N LEU A 40 19.07 -5.47 25.90
CA LEU A 40 19.20 -5.58 24.44
C LEU A 40 18.17 -4.74 23.65
N ARG A 41 17.69 -3.66 24.25
CA ARG A 41 16.90 -2.63 23.57
C ARG A 41 17.81 -1.55 22.98
N GLU A 42 17.42 -0.98 21.85
CA GLU A 42 18.24 0.00 21.13
C GLU A 42 18.77 1.14 22.02
N ARG A 43 17.93 1.68 22.91
CA ARG A 43 18.31 2.77 23.82
C ARG A 43 19.36 2.33 24.86
N MET A 44 19.23 1.12 25.38
CA MET A 44 20.16 0.59 26.37
C MET A 44 21.52 0.31 25.74
N ILE A 45 21.54 -0.32 24.57
CA ILE A 45 22.77 -0.54 23.78
C ILE A 45 23.41 0.79 23.39
N GLY A 46 22.58 1.80 23.05
CA GLY A 46 23.03 3.13 22.71
C GLY A 46 23.71 3.84 23.91
N ALA A 47 23.17 3.67 25.10
CA ALA A 47 23.75 4.21 26.33
C ALA A 47 25.06 3.50 26.70
N GLU A 48 25.05 2.18 26.73
CA GLU A 48 26.18 1.37 27.20
C GLU A 48 27.38 1.43 26.23
N MET A 49 27.12 1.27 24.94
CA MET A 49 28.20 1.16 23.95
C MET A 49 28.64 2.50 23.36
N PHE A 50 27.72 3.45 23.22
CA PHE A 50 27.96 4.72 22.53
C PHE A 50 27.88 5.95 23.44
N GLY A 51 27.67 5.75 24.78
CA GLY A 51 27.58 6.83 25.75
C GLY A 51 26.41 7.78 25.53
N ARG A 52 25.34 7.31 24.92
CA ARG A 52 24.14 8.11 24.67
C ARG A 52 23.31 8.23 25.95
N PRO A 53 22.61 9.36 26.20
CA PRO A 53 21.65 9.41 27.31
C PRO A 53 20.52 8.39 27.05
N VAL A 54 20.00 7.75 28.11
CA VAL A 54 18.93 6.73 27.97
C VAL A 54 17.66 7.30 27.30
N SER A 55 17.48 8.62 27.33
CA SER A 55 16.39 9.34 26.69
C SER A 55 16.66 9.76 25.24
N TYR A 56 17.80 9.36 24.64
CA TYR A 56 18.11 9.80 23.28
C TYR A 56 17.08 9.29 22.26
N ASP A 57 16.86 10.10 21.22
CA ASP A 57 15.92 9.75 20.15
C ASP A 57 16.55 8.73 19.18
N THR A 58 16.07 7.50 19.25
CA THR A 58 16.50 6.42 18.36
C THR A 58 16.01 6.62 16.92
N GLY A 59 15.03 7.50 16.68
CA GLY A 59 14.56 7.85 15.35
C GLY A 59 15.61 8.65 14.57
N SER A 60 16.19 9.65 15.21
CA SER A 60 17.20 10.54 14.60
C SER A 60 18.64 10.00 14.67
N ASP A 61 18.98 9.18 15.68
CA ASP A 61 20.32 8.58 15.82
C ASP A 61 20.28 7.07 15.55
N SER A 62 20.71 6.69 14.37
CA SER A 62 20.70 5.30 13.88
C SER A 62 21.95 4.49 14.23
N VAL A 63 22.84 4.99 15.12
CA VAL A 63 24.16 4.38 15.38
C VAL A 63 24.09 2.90 15.75
N VAL A 64 23.12 2.50 16.57
CA VAL A 64 22.92 1.10 17.00
C VAL A 64 22.42 0.24 15.82
N ARG A 65 21.46 0.74 15.04
CA ARG A 65 20.91 0.04 13.86
C ARG A 65 21.96 -0.20 12.80
N VAL A 66 22.78 0.81 12.50
CA VAL A 66 23.90 0.69 11.55
C VAL A 66 24.88 -0.39 12.01
N ARG A 67 25.23 -0.40 13.30
CA ARG A 67 26.16 -1.38 13.85
C ARG A 67 25.59 -2.80 13.83
N ALA A 68 24.32 -2.97 14.20
CA ALA A 68 23.65 -4.27 14.12
C ALA A 68 23.57 -4.80 12.69
N SER A 69 23.34 -3.92 11.70
CA SER A 69 23.34 -4.30 10.27
C SER A 69 24.72 -4.76 9.81
N GLU A 70 25.79 -4.08 10.24
CA GLU A 70 27.16 -4.48 9.95
C GLU A 70 27.52 -5.85 10.56
N VAL A 71 27.11 -6.10 11.81
CA VAL A 71 27.30 -7.41 12.48
C VAL A 71 26.57 -8.52 11.71
N ARG A 72 25.32 -8.31 11.27
CA ARG A 72 24.58 -9.30 10.48
C ARG A 72 25.30 -9.66 9.19
N LYS A 73 25.78 -8.65 8.45
CA LYS A 73 26.55 -8.86 7.21
C LYS A 73 27.83 -9.66 7.47
N LYS A 74 28.57 -9.32 8.51
CA LYS A 74 29.81 -10.02 8.85
C LYS A 74 29.58 -11.45 9.36
N LEU A 75 28.53 -11.71 10.13
CA LEU A 75 28.13 -13.06 10.52
C LEU A 75 27.74 -13.91 9.31
N ALA A 76 26.97 -13.36 8.37
CA ALA A 76 26.61 -14.05 7.14
C ALA A 76 27.85 -14.37 6.29
N GLN A 77 28.78 -13.42 6.17
CA GLN A 77 30.05 -13.64 5.47
C GLN A 77 30.89 -14.71 6.16
N TYR A 78 31.05 -14.64 7.48
CA TYR A 78 31.81 -15.65 8.26
C TYR A 78 31.28 -17.08 8.02
N TYR A 79 29.97 -17.27 8.16
CA TYR A 79 29.39 -18.61 7.95
C TYR A 79 29.37 -19.06 6.48
N SER A 80 29.41 -18.13 5.52
CA SER A 80 29.59 -18.45 4.10
C SER A 80 31.01 -18.95 3.80
N GLU A 81 32.03 -18.31 4.36
CA GLU A 81 33.43 -18.63 4.13
C GLU A 81 33.88 -19.89 4.89
N PHE A 82 33.40 -20.05 6.13
CA PHE A 82 33.75 -21.18 7.01
C PHE A 82 32.69 -22.29 7.00
N SER A 83 31.84 -22.37 5.98
CA SER A 83 30.76 -23.37 5.85
C SER A 83 31.23 -24.83 5.87
N LYS A 84 32.53 -25.10 5.65
CA LYS A 84 33.15 -26.44 5.70
C LYS A 84 33.65 -26.86 7.08
N GLU A 85 33.81 -25.93 8.01
CA GLU A 85 34.15 -26.23 9.39
C GLU A 85 32.87 -26.55 10.16
N LYS A 86 32.69 -27.81 10.60
CA LYS A 86 31.59 -28.21 11.47
C LYS A 86 31.68 -27.42 12.78
N SER A 87 30.86 -26.39 12.92
CA SER A 87 30.75 -25.64 14.16
C SER A 87 29.56 -26.18 14.96
N GLU A 88 29.81 -26.59 16.20
CA GLU A 88 28.76 -27.10 17.10
C GLU A 88 27.70 -26.05 17.48
N VAL A 89 27.99 -24.77 17.23
CA VAL A 89 27.12 -23.64 17.56
C VAL A 89 27.14 -22.62 16.43
N ARG A 90 25.97 -22.14 16.06
CA ARG A 90 25.81 -20.99 15.14
C ARG A 90 25.16 -19.82 15.86
N ILE A 91 25.76 -18.63 15.76
CA ILE A 91 25.25 -17.37 16.31
C ILE A 91 24.55 -16.60 15.18
N GLU A 92 23.29 -16.29 15.36
CA GLU A 92 22.49 -15.50 14.41
C GLU A 92 21.95 -14.26 15.11
N LEU A 93 21.99 -13.11 14.42
CA LEU A 93 21.34 -11.88 14.85
C LEU A 93 20.15 -11.60 13.92
N PRO A 94 18.89 -11.91 14.32
CA PRO A 94 17.72 -11.75 13.47
C PRO A 94 17.49 -10.31 13.05
N SER A 95 16.90 -10.10 11.86
CA SER A 95 16.48 -8.78 11.41
C SER A 95 15.43 -8.18 12.36
N GLY A 96 15.57 -6.90 12.69
CA GLY A 96 14.67 -6.21 13.62
C GLY A 96 14.86 -6.55 15.10
N SER A 97 15.81 -7.41 15.46
CA SER A 97 16.11 -7.78 16.85
C SER A 97 17.58 -7.53 17.19
N TYR A 98 17.85 -7.17 18.44
CA TYR A 98 19.21 -7.10 18.98
C TYR A 98 19.54 -8.31 19.88
N VAL A 99 18.58 -9.24 20.03
CA VAL A 99 18.76 -10.49 20.78
C VAL A 99 19.30 -11.56 19.85
N PRO A 100 20.53 -12.07 20.08
CA PRO A 100 21.09 -13.13 19.26
C PRO A 100 20.39 -14.48 19.51
N ARG A 101 20.33 -15.31 18.50
CA ARG A 101 19.88 -16.72 18.59
C ARG A 101 21.06 -17.66 18.48
N PHE A 102 21.01 -18.74 19.24
CA PHE A 102 22.03 -19.77 19.24
C PHE A 102 21.44 -21.08 18.72
N HIS A 103 21.96 -21.57 17.61
CA HIS A 103 21.59 -22.86 17.03
C HIS A 103 22.65 -23.88 17.36
N PHE A 104 22.25 -24.97 17.98
CA PHE A 104 23.14 -26.08 18.35
C PHE A 104 22.92 -27.24 17.39
N GLU A 105 23.96 -27.74 16.70
CA GLU A 105 23.88 -28.97 15.92
C GLU A 105 24.03 -30.16 16.89
N SER A 106 22.91 -30.85 17.16
CA SER A 106 22.92 -32.08 17.95
C SER A 106 23.41 -33.26 17.11
N HIS A 107 24.44 -33.95 17.55
CA HIS A 107 24.78 -35.28 17.09
C HIS A 107 23.77 -36.26 17.68
N GLY A 108 22.78 -36.66 16.90
CA GLY A 108 21.80 -37.68 17.25
C GLY A 108 21.58 -38.61 16.08
N GLU A 109 21.80 -39.91 16.33
CA GLU A 109 21.59 -41.03 15.42
C GLU A 109 20.18 -41.06 14.79
N PRO A 110 20.01 -41.78 13.66
CA PRO A 110 18.76 -41.79 12.92
C PRO A 110 17.72 -42.65 13.60
N ALA A 111 16.62 -42.06 14.06
CA ALA A 111 15.43 -42.79 14.46
C ALA A 111 14.48 -42.90 13.29
N THR A 112 14.18 -44.12 12.98
CA THR A 112 13.23 -44.73 12.04
C THR A 112 11.84 -44.15 12.04
N ALA A 113 11.32 -43.98 10.82
CA ALA A 113 10.00 -44.28 10.24
C ALA A 113 8.72 -44.14 11.07
N ALA A 114 7.76 -43.42 10.53
CA ALA A 114 6.49 -43.95 10.05
C ALA A 114 5.54 -42.84 9.57
N GLU A 115 5.09 -43.05 8.38
CA GLU A 115 3.70 -43.00 7.81
C GLU A 115 3.11 -41.61 7.59
N SER A 116 2.55 -41.25 6.47
CA SER A 116 2.23 -41.92 5.18
C SER A 116 1.94 -40.84 4.12
N ALA A 117 2.44 -41.09 2.93
CA ALA A 117 1.99 -40.37 1.71
C ALA A 117 0.78 -41.10 1.08
N PRO A 118 0.09 -40.53 0.11
CA PRO A 118 0.07 -41.26 -1.13
C PRO A 118 0.54 -40.47 -2.35
N ASP A 119 1.30 -41.19 -3.02
CA ASP A 119 1.92 -41.18 -4.32
C ASP A 119 0.95 -41.06 -5.50
N LEU A 120 1.34 -40.34 -6.54
CA LEU A 120 0.92 -40.61 -7.89
C LEU A 120 2.04 -40.19 -8.85
N SER A 121 2.97 -41.13 -8.96
CA SER A 121 3.90 -41.25 -10.08
C SER A 121 3.24 -41.98 -11.24
N THR A 122 3.69 -41.70 -12.39
CA THR A 122 4.02 -42.52 -13.58
C THR A 122 4.01 -41.59 -14.78
N ILE A 123 5.07 -41.46 -15.50
CA ILE A 123 5.51 -42.34 -16.58
C ILE A 123 6.99 -42.03 -16.93
N SER A 124 7.81 -43.04 -16.91
CA SER A 124 9.00 -43.23 -17.75
C SER A 124 8.72 -44.45 -18.66
N PRO A 125 9.54 -44.88 -19.61
CA PRO A 125 10.89 -44.49 -19.98
C PRO A 125 11.22 -44.50 -21.50
N VAL A 126 12.45 -44.06 -21.76
CA VAL A 126 13.25 -44.25 -22.99
C VAL A 126 13.53 -45.70 -23.27
N PRO A 127 13.83 -46.13 -24.52
CA PRO A 127 14.98 -46.95 -24.70
C PRO A 127 16.02 -46.41 -25.69
N GLN A 128 17.27 -46.61 -25.26
CA GLN A 128 18.48 -46.56 -26.07
C GLN A 128 18.57 -47.81 -26.97
N GLY A 129 19.40 -47.68 -27.98
CA GLY A 129 20.13 -48.81 -28.49
C GLY A 129 20.26 -48.87 -29.99
N GLY A 130 21.53 -48.85 -30.46
CA GLY A 130 21.96 -49.61 -31.58
C GLY A 130 23.05 -48.98 -32.44
N SER A 131 24.30 -49.13 -32.08
CA SER A 131 25.44 -49.04 -33.00
C SER A 131 25.58 -50.32 -33.81
N VAL A 132 26.06 -50.22 -35.04
CA VAL A 132 26.93 -51.19 -35.77
C VAL A 132 27.48 -50.44 -37.01
N ALA A 133 28.72 -50.10 -37.09
CA ALA A 133 29.90 -50.77 -37.62
C ALA A 133 30.06 -50.70 -39.15
N VAL A 134 31.03 -49.94 -39.54
CA VAL A 134 32.14 -50.13 -40.48
C VAL A 134 32.06 -51.29 -41.44
N VAL A 135 32.21 -51.03 -42.75
CA VAL A 135 33.12 -51.74 -43.66
C VAL A 135 33.54 -50.77 -44.78
N GLY A 136 34.83 -50.59 -44.96
CA GLY A 136 35.42 -49.95 -46.10
C GLY A 136 35.69 -50.96 -47.23
N VAL A 137 35.85 -50.47 -48.42
CA VAL A 137 36.67 -51.08 -49.47
C VAL A 137 37.20 -49.96 -50.38
N GLU A 138 38.49 -50.05 -50.64
CA GLU A 138 39.27 -49.30 -51.64
C GLU A 138 38.84 -49.60 -53.06
N SER A 139 39.01 -48.75 -54.04
CA SER A 139 39.99 -48.91 -55.09
C SER A 139 39.79 -48.03 -56.34
N GLN A 140 40.82 -47.30 -56.62
CA GLN A 140 41.47 -47.03 -57.95
C GLN A 140 40.76 -46.30 -59.10
N SER A 141 41.41 -45.23 -59.39
CA SER A 141 42.01 -44.74 -60.68
C SER A 141 41.17 -44.52 -61.86
N GLY A 142 41.40 -43.41 -62.52
CA GLY A 142 41.26 -43.26 -63.94
C GLY A 142 40.90 -41.84 -64.41
N HIS A 143 41.91 -41.08 -64.78
CA HIS A 143 42.02 -40.04 -65.80
C HIS A 143 40.75 -39.42 -66.40
N SER A 144 40.60 -38.11 -66.26
CA SER A 144 40.68 -37.23 -67.46
C SER A 144 40.70 -35.76 -67.08
N ARG A 145 41.76 -35.09 -67.47
CA ARG A 145 41.89 -33.62 -67.57
C ARG A 145 40.95 -33.08 -68.61
N PHE A 146 39.75 -32.63 -68.33
CA PHE A 146 39.04 -31.71 -69.22
C PHE A 146 37.78 -31.08 -68.67
N LYS A 147 37.66 -30.81 -67.38
CA LYS A 147 36.51 -30.07 -66.83
C LYS A 147 36.87 -29.02 -65.75
N ARG A 148 38.03 -28.37 -65.87
CA ARG A 148 38.49 -27.36 -64.88
C ARG A 148 38.06 -25.91 -65.09
N LEU A 149 37.27 -25.62 -66.18
CA LEU A 149 36.84 -24.22 -66.44
C LEU A 149 35.37 -23.91 -66.18
N LEU A 150 34.51 -24.93 -66.01
CA LEU A 150 33.08 -24.67 -65.74
C LEU A 150 32.73 -24.70 -64.23
N THR A 151 33.52 -25.39 -63.38
CA THR A 151 33.26 -25.52 -61.93
C THR A 151 33.61 -24.28 -61.15
N PHE A 152 34.56 -23.43 -61.60
CA PHE A 152 34.92 -22.16 -60.94
C PHE A 152 33.82 -21.09 -61.04
N ARG A 153 33.05 -21.07 -62.12
CA ARG A 153 31.92 -20.13 -62.30
C ARG A 153 30.70 -20.56 -61.47
N PHE A 154 30.41 -21.84 -61.31
CA PHE A 154 29.35 -22.33 -60.48
C PHE A 154 29.68 -22.24 -58.99
N ALA A 155 30.94 -22.46 -58.59
CA ALA A 155 31.39 -22.31 -57.22
C ALA A 155 31.38 -20.82 -56.79
N ALA A 156 31.75 -19.86 -57.67
CA ALA A 156 31.68 -18.45 -57.38
C ALA A 156 30.24 -17.93 -57.26
N VAL A 157 29.33 -18.40 -58.14
CA VAL A 157 27.90 -18.04 -58.05
C VAL A 157 27.23 -18.68 -56.84
N ALA A 158 27.55 -19.95 -56.52
CA ALA A 158 27.05 -20.63 -55.32
C ALA A 158 27.60 -19.96 -54.04
N GLY A 159 28.88 -19.54 -54.02
CA GLY A 159 29.46 -18.80 -52.90
C GLY A 159 28.82 -17.42 -52.69
N LEU A 160 28.57 -16.68 -53.79
CA LEU A 160 27.89 -15.41 -53.74
C LEU A 160 26.43 -15.53 -53.28
N SER A 161 25.73 -16.56 -53.75
CA SER A 161 24.35 -16.86 -53.31
C SER A 161 24.31 -17.27 -51.86
N LEU A 162 25.27 -18.06 -51.38
CA LEU A 162 25.37 -18.43 -49.96
C LEU A 162 25.70 -17.22 -49.08
N CYS A 163 26.60 -16.34 -49.51
CA CYS A 163 26.90 -15.09 -48.83
C CYS A 163 25.69 -14.15 -48.75
N LEU A 164 24.90 -14.05 -49.83
CA LEU A 164 23.68 -13.26 -49.87
C LEU A 164 22.58 -13.86 -48.97
N ILE A 165 22.48 -15.18 -48.90
CA ILE A 165 21.54 -15.88 -47.99
C ILE A 165 22.00 -15.70 -46.53
N VAL A 166 23.30 -15.82 -46.25
CA VAL A 166 23.84 -15.60 -44.89
C VAL A 166 23.75 -14.14 -44.46
N LEU A 167 24.05 -13.20 -45.37
CA LEU A 167 23.87 -11.77 -45.13
C LEU A 167 22.38 -11.41 -45.00
N GLY A 168 21.53 -11.91 -45.85
CA GLY A 168 20.06 -11.74 -45.77
C GLY A 168 19.49 -12.38 -44.51
N GLY A 169 19.94 -13.58 -44.14
CA GLY A 169 19.61 -14.25 -42.90
C GLY A 169 20.12 -13.51 -41.65
N TYR A 170 21.36 -13.00 -41.70
CA TYR A 170 21.93 -12.17 -40.63
C TYR A 170 21.17 -10.83 -40.50
N TRP A 171 20.86 -10.15 -41.60
CA TRP A 171 20.06 -8.95 -41.61
C TRP A 171 18.60 -9.22 -41.21
N GLY A 172 18.02 -10.33 -41.67
CA GLY A 172 16.69 -10.78 -41.25
C GLY A 172 16.65 -11.16 -39.77
N ALA A 173 17.63 -11.93 -39.30
CA ALA A 173 17.74 -12.28 -37.85
C ALA A 173 18.01 -11.03 -36.99
N ARG A 174 18.86 -10.11 -37.42
CA ARG A 174 19.11 -8.84 -36.74
C ARG A 174 17.87 -7.94 -36.75
N LYS A 175 17.11 -7.91 -37.84
CA LYS A 175 15.81 -7.21 -37.93
C LYS A 175 14.73 -7.91 -37.09
N TRP A 176 14.77 -9.24 -37.01
CA TRP A 176 13.86 -10.01 -36.15
C TRP A 176 14.25 -9.93 -34.67
N MET A 177 15.54 -9.95 -34.35
CA MET A 177 16.05 -9.68 -32.97
C MET A 177 15.87 -8.23 -32.55
N ASN A 178 15.93 -7.26 -33.47
CA ASN A 178 15.63 -5.85 -33.20
C ASN A 178 14.15 -5.48 -33.47
N GLY A 179 13.32 -6.39 -33.96
CA GLY A 179 11.94 -6.16 -34.38
C GLY A 179 10.90 -6.95 -33.58
N SER A 180 11.29 -7.69 -32.55
CA SER A 180 10.35 -8.44 -31.69
C SER A 180 10.23 -7.80 -30.31
N GLY A 181 10.11 -6.52 -30.26
CA GLY A 181 9.70 -5.71 -29.14
C GLY A 181 9.28 -4.37 -29.71
N SER A 182 8.03 -4.22 -30.07
CA SER A 182 7.42 -2.90 -29.86
C SER A 182 7.83 -2.52 -28.45
N PRO A 183 8.38 -1.33 -28.19
CA PRO A 183 8.50 -0.89 -26.83
C PRO A 183 7.10 -1.00 -26.26
N LYS A 184 6.89 -1.92 -25.31
CA LYS A 184 5.65 -1.92 -24.54
C LYS A 184 5.58 -0.52 -24.00
N GLY A 185 4.57 0.24 -24.40
CA GLY A 185 4.38 1.61 -23.92
C GLY A 185 4.42 1.59 -22.39
N ILE A 186 4.74 2.70 -21.79
CA ILE A 186 4.61 2.88 -20.34
C ILE A 186 3.12 3.07 -20.09
N HIS A 187 2.48 2.13 -19.39
CA HIS A 187 1.05 2.17 -19.05
C HIS A 187 0.79 2.40 -17.56
N SER A 188 1.86 2.40 -16.77
CA SER A 188 1.79 2.61 -15.33
C SER A 188 3.01 3.37 -14.86
N ILE A 189 2.78 4.37 -13.99
CA ILE A 189 3.85 5.22 -13.45
C ILE A 189 3.69 5.44 -11.95
N ALA A 190 4.82 5.66 -11.29
CA ALA A 190 4.89 6.21 -9.95
C ALA A 190 5.64 7.56 -10.02
N ILE A 191 5.08 8.59 -9.41
CA ILE A 191 5.75 9.87 -9.22
C ILE A 191 6.41 9.83 -7.85
N LEU A 192 7.74 9.76 -7.79
CA LEU A 192 8.44 9.80 -6.53
C LEU A 192 8.41 11.20 -5.93
N PRO A 193 8.53 11.32 -4.59
CA PRO A 193 8.58 12.61 -3.93
C PRO A 193 9.65 13.50 -4.54
N LEU A 194 9.24 14.67 -5.05
CA LEU A 194 10.17 15.63 -5.63
C LEU A 194 11.14 16.14 -4.56
N GLU A 195 12.42 16.20 -4.88
CA GLU A 195 13.43 16.66 -3.94
C GLU A 195 13.38 18.17 -3.75
N ASN A 196 13.44 18.62 -2.51
CA ASN A 196 13.62 20.03 -2.20
C ASN A 196 15.08 20.45 -2.43
N LEU A 197 15.35 21.17 -3.52
CA LEU A 197 16.69 21.61 -3.92
C LEU A 197 17.11 22.94 -3.29
N SER A 198 16.24 23.60 -2.49
CA SER A 198 16.54 24.89 -1.85
C SER A 198 17.52 24.80 -0.69
N GLY A 199 17.77 23.59 -0.18
CA GLY A 199 18.59 23.36 1.02
C GLY A 199 17.93 23.82 2.33
N SER A 200 16.72 24.39 2.29
CA SER A 200 15.94 24.79 3.47
C SER A 200 14.89 23.74 3.80
N PRO A 201 14.99 23.01 4.95
CA PRO A 201 13.98 22.02 5.34
C PRO A 201 12.57 22.62 5.47
N GLY A 202 12.45 23.91 5.76
CA GLY A 202 11.17 24.62 5.83
C GLY A 202 10.43 24.74 4.51
N GLN A 203 11.00 24.29 3.39
CA GLN A 203 10.36 24.27 2.08
C GLN A 203 10.02 22.85 1.58
N ASN A 204 10.17 21.83 2.42
CA ASN A 204 9.83 20.46 2.05
C ASN A 204 8.33 20.31 1.69
N TYR A 205 7.44 21.02 2.41
CA TYR A 205 6.01 21.01 2.12
C TYR A 205 5.68 21.41 0.68
N PHE A 206 6.45 22.35 0.13
CA PHE A 206 6.24 22.82 -1.23
C PHE A 206 6.58 21.73 -2.27
N ALA A 207 7.69 21.02 -2.09
CA ALA A 207 8.05 19.90 -2.97
C ALA A 207 7.07 18.73 -2.84
N ASP A 208 6.63 18.42 -1.61
CA ASP A 208 5.65 17.36 -1.34
C ASP A 208 4.29 17.67 -1.95
N GLY A 209 3.79 18.91 -1.76
CA GLY A 209 2.53 19.34 -2.35
C GLY A 209 2.58 19.38 -3.88
N MET A 210 3.72 19.77 -4.46
CA MET A 210 3.92 19.70 -5.91
C MET A 210 3.88 18.26 -6.43
N THR A 211 4.34 17.30 -5.63
CA THR A 211 4.24 15.87 -5.97
C THR A 211 2.79 15.42 -5.99
N GLU A 212 1.99 15.82 -4.99
CA GLU A 212 0.55 15.50 -4.91
C GLU A 212 -0.21 16.06 -6.11
N GLU A 213 -0.04 17.34 -6.41
CA GLU A 213 -0.71 17.99 -7.54
C GLU A 213 -0.40 17.29 -8.87
N LEU A 214 0.87 16.90 -9.09
CA LEU A 214 1.28 16.18 -10.29
C LEU A 214 0.65 14.78 -10.37
N ILE A 215 0.52 14.08 -9.24
CA ILE A 215 -0.18 12.79 -9.15
C ILE A 215 -1.67 12.98 -9.48
N ASN A 216 -2.32 14.01 -8.93
CA ASN A 216 -3.73 14.28 -9.15
C ASN A 216 -4.01 14.65 -10.62
N ASP A 217 -3.19 15.50 -11.22
CA ASP A 217 -3.31 15.86 -12.62
C ASP A 217 -3.17 14.65 -13.55
N LEU A 218 -2.10 13.85 -13.37
CA LEU A 218 -1.88 12.64 -14.16
C LEU A 218 -2.93 11.55 -13.87
N GLY A 219 -3.51 11.56 -12.68
CA GLY A 219 -4.60 10.67 -12.28
C GLY A 219 -5.86 10.80 -13.12
N GLN A 220 -6.07 11.95 -13.77
CA GLN A 220 -7.20 12.21 -14.67
C GLN A 220 -7.06 11.46 -16.02
N VAL A 221 -5.85 10.95 -16.34
CA VAL A 221 -5.58 10.23 -17.59
C VAL A 221 -5.99 8.76 -17.44
N SER A 222 -7.14 8.39 -17.99
CA SER A 222 -7.74 7.05 -17.80
C SER A 222 -6.94 5.89 -18.40
N THR A 223 -6.09 6.15 -19.40
CA THR A 223 -5.25 5.15 -20.06
C THR A 223 -3.93 4.90 -19.34
N LEU A 224 -3.63 5.67 -18.30
CA LEU A 224 -2.42 5.61 -17.50
C LEU A 224 -2.76 5.22 -16.07
N ARG A 225 -2.15 4.18 -15.53
CA ARG A 225 -2.23 3.85 -14.11
C ARG A 225 -1.20 4.67 -13.34
N VAL A 226 -1.66 5.50 -12.42
CA VAL A 226 -0.84 6.39 -11.60
C VAL A 226 -0.91 5.95 -10.14
N ILE A 227 0.25 5.72 -9.53
CA ILE A 227 0.34 5.33 -8.12
C ILE A 227 0.00 6.52 -7.21
N SER A 228 -0.70 6.24 -6.12
CA SER A 228 -1.13 7.22 -5.11
C SER A 228 0.03 7.99 -4.47
N LEU A 229 -0.30 9.14 -3.89
CA LEU A 229 0.64 9.92 -3.08
C LEU A 229 1.16 9.11 -1.89
N THR A 230 0.28 8.41 -1.15
CA THR A 230 0.64 7.65 0.06
C THR A 230 1.70 6.60 -0.24
N SER A 231 1.50 5.79 -1.28
CA SER A 231 2.49 4.80 -1.71
C SER A 231 3.77 5.46 -2.22
N SER A 232 3.68 6.54 -2.98
CA SER A 232 4.84 7.28 -3.49
C SER A 232 5.68 7.89 -2.36
N MET A 233 5.04 8.52 -1.38
CA MET A 233 5.71 9.16 -0.23
C MET A 233 6.42 8.17 0.70
N SER A 234 6.02 6.88 0.70
CA SER A 234 6.72 5.83 1.45
C SER A 234 8.19 5.64 1.01
N TYR A 235 8.54 6.11 -0.17
CA TYR A 235 9.89 6.07 -0.73
C TYR A 235 10.70 7.35 -0.51
N LYS A 236 10.17 8.33 0.20
CA LYS A 236 10.89 9.57 0.51
C LYS A 236 12.19 9.29 1.27
N GLY A 237 13.31 9.71 0.69
CA GLY A 237 14.64 9.46 1.26
C GLY A 237 15.06 7.99 1.29
N THR A 238 14.41 7.12 0.53
CA THR A 238 14.79 5.71 0.39
C THR A 238 16.17 5.55 -0.26
N LYS A 239 16.80 4.39 0.00
CA LYS A 239 18.05 3.98 -0.66
C LYS A 239 17.82 2.89 -1.71
N LYS A 240 16.55 2.52 -1.95
CA LYS A 240 16.21 1.55 -2.98
C LYS A 240 16.49 2.13 -4.36
N THR A 241 16.86 1.25 -5.28
CA THR A 241 17.04 1.63 -6.70
C THR A 241 15.69 1.79 -7.39
N LEU A 242 15.63 2.56 -8.47
CA LEU A 242 14.39 2.75 -9.22
C LEU A 242 13.77 1.44 -9.71
N PRO A 243 14.52 0.44 -10.21
CA PRO A 243 13.95 -0.87 -10.54
C PRO A 243 13.34 -1.61 -9.35
N GLU A 244 13.93 -1.50 -8.14
CA GLU A 244 13.36 -2.10 -6.93
C GLU A 244 12.04 -1.43 -6.56
N ILE A 245 11.97 -0.09 -6.61
CA ILE A 245 10.75 0.68 -6.35
C ILE A 245 9.67 0.32 -7.37
N ALA A 246 10.00 0.34 -8.64
CA ALA A 246 9.07 0.02 -9.72
C ALA A 246 8.53 -1.41 -9.63
N HIS A 247 9.37 -2.36 -9.22
CA HIS A 247 8.93 -3.74 -8.97
C HIS A 247 7.94 -3.82 -7.80
N GLU A 248 8.23 -3.13 -6.68
CA GLU A 248 7.35 -3.12 -5.50
C GLU A 248 6.01 -2.44 -5.79
N LEU A 249 6.01 -1.36 -6.58
CA LEU A 249 4.81 -0.65 -7.00
C LEU A 249 4.17 -1.25 -8.27
N SER A 250 4.81 -2.24 -8.87
CA SER A 250 4.37 -2.89 -10.12
C SER A 250 4.11 -1.89 -11.25
N VAL A 251 5.03 -0.93 -11.46
CA VAL A 251 4.93 0.10 -12.50
C VAL A 251 5.97 -0.07 -13.61
N ASP A 252 5.63 0.41 -14.81
CA ASP A 252 6.52 0.40 -15.99
C ASP A 252 7.51 1.57 -15.97
N GLY A 253 7.09 2.72 -15.44
CA GLY A 253 7.85 3.95 -15.41
C GLY A 253 7.87 4.63 -14.05
N VAL A 254 8.91 5.41 -13.82
CA VAL A 254 9.07 6.22 -12.62
C VAL A 254 9.34 7.66 -13.03
N VAL A 255 8.62 8.60 -12.43
CA VAL A 255 8.88 10.03 -12.53
C VAL A 255 9.63 10.45 -11.27
N GLU A 256 10.79 11.07 -11.46
CA GLU A 256 11.55 11.66 -10.37
C GLU A 256 11.96 13.09 -10.72
N GLY A 257 12.36 13.86 -9.73
CA GLY A 257 12.77 15.23 -9.98
C GLY A 257 13.04 16.04 -8.72
N GLY A 258 13.17 17.35 -8.90
CA GLY A 258 13.39 18.23 -7.78
C GLY A 258 12.85 19.63 -8.03
N VAL A 259 12.53 20.30 -6.94
CA VAL A 259 11.95 21.65 -6.91
C VAL A 259 12.91 22.59 -6.20
N LEU A 260 13.23 23.71 -6.85
CA LEU A 260 13.98 24.82 -6.27
C LEU A 260 13.10 26.06 -6.27
N ARG A 261 12.79 26.58 -5.09
CA ARG A 261 12.10 27.88 -4.92
C ARG A 261 13.08 28.93 -4.44
N GLU A 262 13.26 29.96 -5.24
CA GLU A 262 14.10 31.12 -4.92
C GLU A 262 13.26 32.41 -5.04
N GLY A 263 12.85 32.96 -3.90
CA GLY A 263 11.98 34.14 -3.89
C GLY A 263 10.64 33.88 -4.59
N ASN A 264 10.38 34.60 -5.69
CA ASN A 264 9.16 34.46 -6.49
C ASN A 264 9.34 33.51 -7.70
N GLN A 265 10.52 32.89 -7.86
CA GLN A 265 10.74 31.92 -8.95
C GLN A 265 10.77 30.49 -8.43
N VAL A 266 10.16 29.60 -9.22
CA VAL A 266 10.17 28.16 -9.00
C VAL A 266 10.81 27.50 -10.23
N ARG A 267 11.80 26.66 -9.97
CA ARG A 267 12.41 25.78 -10.97
C ARG A 267 12.05 24.34 -10.61
N VAL A 268 11.46 23.62 -11.55
CA VAL A 268 11.17 22.20 -11.38
C VAL A 268 11.85 21.43 -12.50
N SER A 269 12.65 20.47 -12.12
CA SER A 269 13.29 19.53 -13.03
C SER A 269 12.64 18.17 -12.84
N VAL A 270 12.12 17.59 -13.90
CA VAL A 270 11.40 16.31 -13.87
C VAL A 270 11.95 15.41 -14.97
N GLN A 271 12.06 14.13 -14.68
CA GLN A 271 12.41 13.12 -15.68
C GLN A 271 11.54 11.88 -15.53
N LEU A 272 11.18 11.29 -16.67
CA LEU A 272 10.51 10.01 -16.76
C LEU A 272 11.53 8.94 -17.12
N ILE A 273 11.55 7.84 -16.38
CA ILE A 273 12.48 6.73 -16.52
C ILE A 273 11.70 5.47 -16.80
N ASP A 274 12.04 4.74 -17.88
CA ASP A 274 11.57 3.36 -18.09
C ASP A 274 12.24 2.47 -17.04
N ALA A 275 11.47 2.05 -16.05
CA ALA A 275 11.96 1.30 -14.89
C ALA A 275 12.49 -0.10 -15.23
N ARG A 276 12.08 -0.67 -16.37
CA ARG A 276 12.53 -2.00 -16.84
C ARG A 276 14.01 -1.97 -17.28
N ASN A 277 14.47 -0.83 -17.78
CA ASN A 277 15.80 -0.67 -18.37
C ASN A 277 16.64 0.37 -17.68
N ASP A 278 16.13 1.03 -16.65
CA ASP A 278 16.74 2.17 -15.94
C ASP A 278 17.23 3.24 -16.95
N ARG A 279 16.35 3.59 -17.91
CA ARG A 279 16.68 4.52 -18.99
C ARG A 279 15.76 5.74 -18.93
N PRO A 280 16.32 6.96 -18.89
CA PRO A 280 15.53 8.17 -19.06
C PRO A 280 14.88 8.18 -20.45
N VAL A 281 13.55 8.35 -20.47
CA VAL A 281 12.72 8.45 -21.67
C VAL A 281 12.53 9.92 -22.02
N TRP A 282 12.28 10.73 -21.01
CA TRP A 282 12.04 12.16 -21.14
C TRP A 282 12.59 12.91 -19.91
N ALA A 283 13.06 14.12 -20.13
CA ALA A 283 13.48 15.03 -19.06
C ALA A 283 13.27 16.48 -19.48
N HIS A 284 12.76 17.30 -18.57
CA HIS A 284 12.56 18.72 -18.82
C HIS A 284 12.74 19.54 -17.54
N THR A 285 13.10 20.83 -17.72
CA THR A 285 13.20 21.79 -16.64
C THR A 285 12.30 22.98 -16.93
N TYR A 286 11.39 23.27 -16.02
CA TYR A 286 10.48 24.40 -16.07
C TYR A 286 10.97 25.49 -15.12
N ILE A 287 10.89 26.76 -15.57
CA ILE A 287 11.16 27.93 -14.73
C ILE A 287 9.97 28.86 -14.86
N ARG A 288 9.30 29.15 -13.76
CA ARG A 288 8.08 29.98 -13.73
C ARG A 288 8.07 30.87 -12.50
N ASP A 289 7.27 31.94 -12.57
CA ASP A 289 6.94 32.72 -11.39
C ASP A 289 5.93 31.98 -10.51
N LEU A 290 5.97 32.22 -9.21
CA LEU A 290 5.11 31.55 -8.23
C LEU A 290 3.61 31.74 -8.53
N SER A 291 3.21 32.90 -9.07
CA SER A 291 1.85 33.17 -9.51
C SER A 291 1.35 32.33 -10.68
N GLY A 292 2.25 31.62 -11.38
CA GLY A 292 1.92 30.75 -12.51
C GLY A 292 2.04 29.26 -12.20
N VAL A 293 2.28 28.89 -10.93
CA VAL A 293 2.60 27.50 -10.55
C VAL A 293 1.45 26.55 -10.91
N SER A 294 0.21 26.89 -10.60
CA SER A 294 -0.96 26.03 -10.91
C SER A 294 -1.15 25.78 -12.41
N SER A 295 -0.75 26.70 -13.28
CA SER A 295 -0.94 26.55 -14.73
C SER A 295 0.12 25.66 -15.38
N TRP A 296 1.34 25.61 -14.84
CA TRP A 296 2.39 24.78 -15.43
C TRP A 296 2.39 23.33 -14.91
N GLN A 297 1.75 23.04 -13.77
CA GLN A 297 1.53 21.67 -13.29
C GLN A 297 0.80 20.86 -14.35
N GLY A 298 -0.28 21.39 -14.91
CA GLY A 298 -0.96 20.79 -16.04
C GLY A 298 -0.09 20.68 -17.31
N GLU A 299 0.82 21.64 -17.57
CA GLU A 299 1.79 21.53 -18.68
C GLU A 299 2.78 20.36 -18.48
N VAL A 300 3.24 20.13 -17.24
CA VAL A 300 4.12 18.99 -16.90
C VAL A 300 3.37 17.67 -17.03
N ALA A 301 2.15 17.61 -16.45
CA ALA A 301 1.32 16.42 -16.54
C ALA A 301 0.99 16.07 -18.00
N GLN A 302 0.63 17.07 -18.82
CA GLN A 302 0.39 16.89 -20.24
C GLN A 302 1.65 16.34 -20.97
N ALA A 303 2.83 16.93 -20.70
CA ALA A 303 4.06 16.49 -21.36
C ALA A 303 4.45 15.05 -20.99
N ILE A 304 4.24 14.64 -19.74
CA ILE A 304 4.42 13.25 -19.30
C ILE A 304 3.39 12.35 -19.97
N ALA A 305 2.11 12.74 -19.99
CA ALA A 305 1.04 11.96 -20.61
C ALA A 305 1.28 11.75 -22.12
N ASP A 306 1.74 12.78 -22.84
CA ASP A 306 2.09 12.71 -24.27
C ASP A 306 3.25 11.74 -24.52
N GLU A 307 4.20 11.60 -23.60
CA GLU A 307 5.36 10.72 -23.73
C GLU A 307 5.00 9.23 -23.43
N VAL A 308 4.11 8.98 -22.46
CA VAL A 308 3.80 7.63 -21.99
C VAL A 308 2.59 7.01 -22.70
N SER A 309 1.62 7.83 -23.05
CA SER A 309 0.32 7.37 -23.55
C SER A 309 -0.08 8.10 -24.81
N SER A 310 -0.48 7.36 -25.77
CA SER A 310 -0.93 7.89 -27.05
C SER A 310 -2.38 8.38 -27.06
N ASP A 311 -3.18 8.11 -26.03
CA ASP A 311 -4.64 8.22 -26.11
C ASP A 311 -5.26 9.13 -25.02
N VAL A 312 -4.71 10.33 -24.83
CA VAL A 312 -5.37 11.38 -24.02
C VAL A 312 -6.55 11.93 -24.81
N THR A 313 -7.76 11.81 -24.25
CA THR A 313 -8.95 12.35 -24.92
C THR A 313 -8.94 13.87 -24.96
N PRO A 314 -9.61 14.52 -25.96
CA PRO A 314 -9.71 15.98 -26.00
C PRO A 314 -10.28 16.61 -24.71
N GLN A 315 -11.16 15.89 -24.00
CA GLN A 315 -11.74 16.31 -22.74
C GLN A 315 -10.69 16.28 -21.62
N GLN A 316 -9.92 15.21 -21.50
CA GLN A 316 -8.83 15.09 -20.53
C GLN A 316 -7.73 16.13 -20.80
N GLN A 317 -7.41 16.35 -22.07
CA GLN A 317 -6.46 17.40 -22.45
C GLN A 317 -6.95 18.80 -22.07
N ALA A 318 -8.25 19.08 -22.22
CA ALA A 318 -8.84 20.34 -21.79
C ALA A 318 -8.81 20.50 -20.26
N GLN A 319 -8.98 19.41 -19.51
CA GLN A 319 -8.86 19.40 -18.05
C GLN A 319 -7.41 19.68 -17.61
N LEU A 320 -6.42 18.94 -18.13
CA LEU A 320 -5.01 19.13 -17.79
C LEU A 320 -4.48 20.54 -18.12
N THR A 321 -4.97 21.15 -19.18
CA THR A 321 -4.56 22.49 -19.61
C THR A 321 -5.42 23.62 -19.03
N ARG A 322 -6.35 23.31 -18.14
CA ARG A 322 -7.25 24.28 -17.50
C ARG A 322 -6.45 25.24 -16.62
N LYS A 323 -6.50 26.50 -16.92
CA LYS A 323 -5.79 27.53 -16.15
C LYS A 323 -6.57 27.84 -14.87
N SER A 324 -6.04 27.47 -13.74
CA SER A 324 -6.45 27.99 -12.43
C SER A 324 -5.51 29.12 -12.05
N SER A 325 -6.04 30.28 -11.71
CA SER A 325 -5.26 31.38 -11.15
C SER A 325 -5.54 31.43 -9.67
N VAL A 326 -4.65 30.91 -8.87
CA VAL A 326 -4.73 30.89 -7.41
C VAL A 326 -3.79 31.94 -6.84
N ASP A 327 -4.20 32.63 -5.77
CA ASP A 327 -3.29 33.52 -5.04
C ASP A 327 -2.10 32.73 -4.49
N PRO A 328 -0.83 33.12 -4.77
CA PRO A 328 0.35 32.37 -4.34
C PRO A 328 0.45 32.15 -2.82
N ALA A 329 -0.07 33.09 -2.02
CA ALA A 329 -0.06 32.96 -0.57
C ALA A 329 -1.20 32.04 -0.08
N ALA A 330 -2.30 31.91 -0.82
CA ALA A 330 -3.34 30.91 -0.58
C ALA A 330 -2.83 29.51 -0.92
N GLN A 331 -2.13 29.36 -2.05
CA GLN A 331 -1.52 28.09 -2.43
C GLN A 331 -0.47 27.62 -1.41
N ASP A 332 0.30 28.53 -0.86
CA ASP A 332 1.32 28.20 0.16
C ASP A 332 0.68 27.63 1.43
N ASP A 333 -0.42 28.26 1.92
CA ASP A 333 -1.18 27.72 3.06
C ASP A 333 -1.85 26.37 2.70
N TYR A 334 -2.43 26.24 1.51
CA TYR A 334 -3.04 24.98 1.05
C TYR A 334 -2.03 23.82 1.10
N LEU A 335 -0.83 24.00 0.53
CA LEU A 335 0.20 22.95 0.52
C LEU A 335 0.68 22.58 1.94
N HIS A 336 0.71 23.52 2.88
CA HIS A 336 0.96 23.21 4.28
C HIS A 336 -0.18 22.38 4.91
N GLY A 337 -1.42 22.72 4.61
CA GLY A 337 -2.60 21.98 5.04
C GLY A 337 -2.58 20.53 4.54
N ILE A 338 -2.22 20.33 3.28
CA ILE A 338 -2.09 19.00 2.66
C ILE A 338 -1.08 18.13 3.43
N LEU A 339 0.13 18.65 3.69
CA LEU A 339 1.13 17.90 4.44
C LEU A 339 0.66 17.47 5.82
N LEU A 340 -0.11 18.34 6.50
CA LEU A 340 -0.67 18.04 7.82
C LEU A 340 -1.79 17.00 7.74
N ARG A 341 -2.65 17.05 6.71
CA ARG A 341 -3.70 16.07 6.47
C ARG A 341 -3.10 14.68 6.25
N GLU A 342 -2.06 14.57 5.42
CA GLU A 342 -1.36 13.31 5.16
C GLU A 342 -0.68 12.73 6.44
N ALA A 343 -0.33 13.60 7.38
CA ALA A 343 0.16 13.19 8.70
C ALA A 343 -0.95 12.86 9.72
N ASP A 344 -2.21 12.73 9.30
CA ASP A 344 -3.42 12.54 10.12
C ASP A 344 -3.66 13.67 11.14
N ASN A 345 -3.16 14.86 10.85
CA ASN A 345 -3.32 16.05 11.70
C ASN A 345 -4.34 17.03 11.11
N CYS A 346 -5.58 16.54 10.88
CA CYS A 346 -6.66 17.35 10.33
C CYS A 346 -6.97 18.60 11.15
N LYS A 347 -6.77 18.56 12.48
CA LYS A 347 -7.03 19.73 13.34
C LYS A 347 -6.20 20.95 12.95
N ASP A 348 -4.91 20.76 12.71
CA ASP A 348 -4.03 21.84 12.30
C ASP A 348 -4.17 22.13 10.79
N ALA A 349 -4.43 21.10 9.96
CA ALA A 349 -4.67 21.24 8.54
C ALA A 349 -5.86 22.19 8.24
N ILE A 350 -6.97 22.06 8.95
CA ILE A 350 -8.14 22.94 8.85
C ILE A 350 -7.74 24.41 8.99
N THR A 351 -6.88 24.76 9.96
CA THR A 351 -6.42 26.14 10.14
C THR A 351 -5.70 26.69 8.90
N PHE A 352 -4.94 25.84 8.21
CA PHE A 352 -4.24 26.25 6.99
C PHE A 352 -5.19 26.35 5.79
N PHE A 353 -6.14 25.43 5.67
CA PHE A 353 -7.15 25.51 4.60
C PHE A 353 -8.07 26.73 4.77
N ASP A 354 -8.48 27.04 6.01
CA ASP A 354 -9.25 28.27 6.30
C ASP A 354 -8.48 29.52 5.89
N ARG A 355 -7.17 29.60 6.19
CA ARG A 355 -6.31 30.72 5.78
C ARG A 355 -6.15 30.80 4.26
N ALA A 356 -6.06 29.64 3.58
CA ALA A 356 -6.03 29.62 2.12
C ALA A 356 -7.32 30.21 1.53
N ILE A 357 -8.47 29.81 2.07
CA ILE A 357 -9.80 30.31 1.67
C ILE A 357 -9.97 31.81 2.02
N GLU A 358 -9.46 32.27 3.16
CA GLU A 358 -9.47 33.70 3.52
C GLU A 358 -8.70 34.55 2.49
N LYS A 359 -7.58 34.04 1.96
CA LYS A 359 -6.76 34.72 0.95
C LYS A 359 -7.35 34.62 -0.44
N ASP A 360 -7.90 33.48 -0.80
CA ASP A 360 -8.56 33.23 -2.08
C ASP A 360 -9.87 32.43 -1.87
N PRO A 361 -11.01 33.14 -1.71
CA PRO A 361 -12.31 32.49 -1.54
C PRO A 361 -12.77 31.64 -2.74
N SER A 362 -12.11 31.74 -3.88
CA SER A 362 -12.40 30.95 -5.07
C SER A 362 -11.55 29.68 -5.19
N TYR A 363 -10.72 29.39 -4.18
CA TYR A 363 -9.82 28.24 -4.19
C TYR A 363 -10.58 26.94 -3.90
N ALA A 364 -11.15 26.34 -4.93
CA ALA A 364 -12.00 25.14 -4.83
C ALA A 364 -11.32 23.94 -4.17
N GLN A 365 -10.03 23.71 -4.46
CA GLN A 365 -9.26 22.61 -3.85
C GLN A 365 -9.14 22.75 -2.34
N ALA A 366 -9.01 23.98 -1.82
CA ALA A 366 -8.96 24.21 -0.37
C ALA A 366 -10.29 23.85 0.32
N HIS A 367 -11.43 24.16 -0.31
CA HIS A 367 -12.74 23.71 0.17
C HIS A 367 -12.88 22.18 0.14
N SER A 368 -12.43 21.53 -0.93
CA SER A 368 -12.44 20.06 -1.04
C SER A 368 -11.57 19.39 0.03
N ALA A 369 -10.35 19.91 0.26
CA ALA A 369 -9.45 19.40 1.29
C ALA A 369 -10.00 19.61 2.71
N LEU A 370 -10.70 20.74 2.94
CA LEU A 370 -11.39 21.01 4.19
C LEU A 370 -12.55 20.03 4.43
N ALA A 371 -13.33 19.72 3.37
CA ALA A 371 -14.37 18.70 3.42
C ALA A 371 -13.80 17.32 3.80
N SER A 372 -12.69 16.91 3.18
CA SER A 372 -12.00 15.66 3.52
C SER A 372 -11.56 15.61 4.98
N CYS A 373 -10.98 16.69 5.52
CA CYS A 373 -10.60 16.77 6.92
C CYS A 373 -11.80 16.62 7.87
N PHE A 374 -12.94 17.22 7.57
CA PHE A 374 -14.14 17.04 8.38
C PHE A 374 -14.64 15.60 8.35
N GLY A 375 -14.64 14.95 7.16
CA GLY A 375 -14.97 13.54 7.02
C GLY A 375 -14.09 12.64 7.91
N MET A 376 -12.76 12.80 7.83
CA MET A 376 -11.78 12.06 8.64
C MET A 376 -12.00 12.27 10.15
N LEU A 377 -12.32 13.48 10.59
CA LEU A 377 -12.61 13.77 12.00
C LEU A 377 -13.92 13.12 12.48
N GLY A 378 -14.94 13.06 11.62
CA GLY A 378 -16.20 12.39 11.90
C GLY A 378 -16.03 10.88 11.98
N GLU A 379 -15.41 10.26 10.99
CA GLU A 379 -15.15 8.82 10.91
C GLU A 379 -14.30 8.31 12.09
N SER A 380 -13.32 9.10 12.52
CA SER A 380 -12.47 8.78 13.67
C SER A 380 -13.09 9.12 15.04
N GLY A 381 -14.30 9.69 15.08
CA GLY A 381 -14.97 10.12 16.30
C GLY A 381 -14.29 11.30 17.02
N ARG A 382 -13.34 11.98 16.35
CA ARG A 382 -12.66 13.17 16.88
C ARG A 382 -13.52 14.44 16.83
N MET A 383 -14.61 14.39 16.07
CA MET A 383 -15.66 15.42 16.01
C MET A 383 -17.03 14.74 16.07
N PRO A 384 -18.07 15.38 16.69
CA PRO A 384 -19.42 14.84 16.67
C PRO A 384 -19.89 14.59 15.23
N TYR A 385 -20.50 13.43 14.98
CA TYR A 385 -20.82 12.91 13.66
C TYR A 385 -21.62 13.92 12.80
N GLU A 386 -22.79 14.36 13.32
CA GLU A 386 -23.66 15.30 12.58
C GLU A 386 -22.94 16.62 12.24
N GLN A 387 -22.11 17.11 13.15
CA GLN A 387 -21.33 18.32 12.93
C GLN A 387 -20.29 18.10 11.84
N ALA A 388 -19.51 17.01 11.93
CA ALA A 388 -18.43 16.70 11.00
C ALA A 388 -18.96 16.54 9.56
N PHE A 389 -19.95 15.67 9.39
CA PHE A 389 -20.51 15.38 8.05
C PHE A 389 -21.37 16.52 7.51
N GLY A 390 -21.99 17.33 8.37
CA GLY A 390 -22.67 18.57 7.96
C GLY A 390 -21.68 19.60 7.41
N LEU A 391 -20.51 19.77 8.05
CA LEU A 391 -19.44 20.62 7.56
C LEU A 391 -18.81 20.05 6.27
N GLN A 392 -18.55 18.75 6.23
CA GLN A 392 -18.05 18.06 5.03
C GLN A 392 -18.95 18.34 3.83
N LYS A 393 -20.25 18.12 3.97
CA LYS A 393 -21.24 18.38 2.92
C LYS A 393 -21.21 19.83 2.45
N THR A 394 -21.15 20.78 3.41
CA THR A 394 -21.14 22.21 3.12
C THR A 394 -19.92 22.58 2.29
N GLU A 395 -18.74 22.13 2.67
CA GLU A 395 -17.50 22.46 1.98
C GLU A 395 -17.37 21.72 0.63
N ALA A 396 -17.83 20.46 0.53
CA ALA A 396 -17.89 19.74 -0.74
C ALA A 396 -18.79 20.45 -1.77
N LEU A 397 -19.97 20.91 -1.36
CA LEU A 397 -20.87 21.66 -2.24
C LEU A 397 -20.28 23.02 -2.68
N LYS A 398 -19.54 23.71 -1.81
CA LYS A 398 -18.81 24.93 -2.19
C LYS A 398 -17.71 24.62 -3.21
N ALA A 399 -16.94 23.57 -2.98
CA ALA A 399 -15.89 23.14 -3.90
C ALA A 399 -16.45 22.84 -5.30
N ILE A 400 -17.53 22.07 -5.39
CA ILE A 400 -18.21 21.74 -6.65
C ILE A 400 -18.79 23.01 -7.32
N ALA A 401 -19.37 23.92 -6.55
CA ALA A 401 -19.89 25.16 -7.08
C ALA A 401 -18.81 26.07 -7.69
N LEU A 402 -17.57 26.00 -7.17
CA LEU A 402 -16.42 26.74 -7.68
C LEU A 402 -15.74 25.98 -8.84
N ASP A 403 -15.65 24.66 -8.75
CA ASP A 403 -15.06 23.80 -9.76
C ASP A 403 -15.70 22.39 -9.79
N ASP A 404 -16.58 22.15 -10.76
CA ASP A 404 -17.32 20.89 -10.97
C ASP A 404 -16.41 19.74 -11.54
N TYR A 405 -15.11 19.98 -11.67
CA TYR A 405 -14.15 18.99 -12.14
C TYR A 405 -13.26 18.43 -11.03
N LEU A 406 -13.54 18.77 -9.77
CA LEU A 406 -12.82 18.22 -8.62
C LEU A 406 -13.39 16.87 -8.21
N SER A 407 -12.70 15.80 -8.56
CA SER A 407 -13.13 14.41 -8.26
C SER A 407 -13.30 14.16 -6.77
N GLU A 408 -12.40 14.69 -5.96
CA GLU A 408 -12.42 14.56 -4.51
C GLU A 408 -13.68 15.21 -3.91
N ALA A 409 -14.08 16.37 -4.41
CA ALA A 409 -15.27 17.08 -3.92
C ALA A 409 -16.55 16.27 -4.17
N HIS A 410 -16.68 15.63 -5.34
CA HIS A 410 -17.77 14.71 -5.65
C HIS A 410 -17.76 13.48 -4.75
N ALA A 411 -16.58 12.89 -4.48
CA ALA A 411 -16.46 11.76 -3.57
C ALA A 411 -16.84 12.12 -2.12
N GLU A 412 -16.48 13.34 -1.66
CA GLU A 412 -16.89 13.84 -0.34
C GLU A 412 -18.41 14.09 -0.26
N LEU A 413 -19.02 14.61 -1.32
CA LEU A 413 -20.47 14.76 -1.40
C LEU A 413 -21.18 13.40 -1.40
N ALA A 414 -20.68 12.44 -2.18
CA ALA A 414 -21.18 11.06 -2.20
C ALA A 414 -21.13 10.41 -0.82
N ASN A 415 -20.01 10.58 -0.10
CA ASN A 415 -19.86 10.05 1.25
C ASN A 415 -20.92 10.63 2.20
N THR A 416 -21.18 11.94 2.16
CA THR A 416 -22.22 12.55 3.00
C THR A 416 -23.64 12.18 2.59
N ALA A 417 -23.90 12.05 1.29
CA ALA A 417 -25.20 11.58 0.80
C ALA A 417 -25.51 10.17 1.34
N MET A 418 -24.52 9.28 1.35
CA MET A 418 -24.65 7.93 1.91
C MET A 418 -24.75 7.92 3.44
N THR A 419 -23.90 8.68 4.13
CA THR A 419 -23.74 8.54 5.58
C THR A 419 -24.66 9.45 6.38
N LEU A 420 -24.86 10.68 5.94
CA LEU A 420 -25.67 11.69 6.63
C LEU A 420 -27.11 11.73 6.12
N ASP A 421 -27.32 11.67 4.81
CA ASP A 421 -28.65 11.88 4.21
C ASP A 421 -29.40 10.56 3.94
N TRP A 422 -28.69 9.44 3.83
CA TRP A 422 -29.19 8.14 3.31
C TRP A 422 -29.78 8.25 1.91
N ASP A 423 -29.28 9.20 1.12
CA ASP A 423 -29.65 9.39 -0.28
C ASP A 423 -28.74 8.55 -1.19
N TRP A 424 -29.04 7.26 -1.24
CA TRP A 424 -28.27 6.27 -1.96
C TRP A 424 -28.13 6.55 -3.46
N PRO A 425 -29.19 7.02 -4.17
CA PRO A 425 -29.09 7.38 -5.58
C PRO A 425 -28.14 8.56 -5.82
N VAL A 426 -28.17 9.58 -4.98
CA VAL A 426 -27.24 10.73 -5.09
C VAL A 426 -25.82 10.25 -4.81
N ALA A 427 -25.62 9.42 -3.77
CA ALA A 427 -24.30 8.86 -3.45
C ALA A 427 -23.71 8.09 -4.64
N GLU A 428 -24.51 7.23 -5.30
CA GLU A 428 -24.07 6.46 -6.48
C GLU A 428 -23.67 7.39 -7.64
N ALA A 429 -24.50 8.38 -7.95
CA ALA A 429 -24.23 9.32 -9.05
C ALA A 429 -22.96 10.12 -8.80
N GLU A 430 -22.74 10.60 -7.58
CA GLU A 430 -21.57 11.39 -7.22
C GLU A 430 -20.28 10.54 -7.15
N PHE A 431 -20.33 9.27 -6.70
CA PHE A 431 -19.20 8.35 -6.80
C PHE A 431 -18.83 8.05 -8.24
N HIS A 432 -19.80 7.80 -9.12
CA HIS A 432 -19.53 7.62 -10.54
C HIS A 432 -18.89 8.88 -11.15
N ARG A 433 -19.40 10.07 -10.80
CA ARG A 433 -18.83 11.33 -11.26
C ARG A 433 -17.38 11.50 -10.79
N ALA A 434 -17.09 11.19 -9.53
CA ALA A 434 -15.73 11.23 -8.99
C ALA A 434 -14.76 10.30 -9.76
N LEU A 435 -15.17 9.07 -10.05
CA LEU A 435 -14.37 8.10 -10.77
C LEU A 435 -14.22 8.41 -12.27
N GLU A 436 -15.22 9.06 -12.89
CA GLU A 436 -15.08 9.60 -14.26
C GLU A 436 -14.02 10.70 -14.33
N LEU A 437 -13.98 11.58 -13.32
CA LEU A 437 -13.05 12.71 -13.27
C LEU A 437 -11.62 12.27 -12.94
N ASN A 438 -11.46 11.33 -12.00
CA ASN A 438 -10.16 10.77 -11.64
C ASN A 438 -10.25 9.24 -11.46
N PRO A 439 -10.04 8.46 -12.52
CA PRO A 439 -10.08 6.99 -12.47
C PRO A 439 -8.85 6.36 -11.78
N ASN A 440 -7.89 7.15 -11.33
CA ASN A 440 -6.70 6.72 -10.60
C ASN A 440 -6.71 7.14 -9.12
N SER A 441 -7.83 7.65 -8.61
CA SER A 441 -7.96 7.96 -7.19
C SER A 441 -8.23 6.69 -6.38
N ALA A 442 -7.21 6.18 -5.69
CA ALA A 442 -7.34 5.03 -4.79
C ALA A 442 -8.43 5.26 -3.74
N THR A 443 -8.50 6.46 -3.17
CA THR A 443 -9.49 6.85 -2.16
C THR A 443 -10.92 6.85 -2.71
N ASN A 444 -11.13 7.29 -3.96
CA ASN A 444 -12.47 7.28 -4.55
C ASN A 444 -12.95 5.83 -4.81
N HIS A 445 -12.07 4.95 -5.30
CA HIS A 445 -12.35 3.53 -5.44
C HIS A 445 -12.65 2.87 -4.08
N GLU A 446 -11.90 3.21 -3.03
CA GLU A 446 -12.14 2.73 -1.66
C GLU A 446 -13.53 3.15 -1.14
N LYS A 447 -13.86 4.44 -1.23
CA LYS A 447 -15.16 4.97 -0.79
C LYS A 447 -16.33 4.33 -1.58
N TYR A 448 -16.16 4.17 -2.89
CA TYR A 448 -17.17 3.52 -3.72
C TYR A 448 -17.30 2.03 -3.41
N ALA A 449 -16.21 1.33 -3.09
CA ALA A 449 -16.28 -0.05 -2.63
C ALA A 449 -17.09 -0.20 -1.33
N PHE A 450 -16.95 0.74 -0.39
CA PHE A 450 -17.79 0.77 0.81
C PHE A 450 -19.26 1.07 0.50
N TYR A 451 -19.56 1.95 -0.45
CA TYR A 451 -20.93 2.16 -0.92
C TYR A 451 -21.51 0.86 -1.49
N LEU A 452 -20.80 0.21 -2.39
CA LEU A 452 -21.25 -1.02 -3.05
C LEU A 452 -21.48 -2.15 -2.06
N VAL A 453 -20.57 -2.37 -1.11
CA VAL A 453 -20.76 -3.44 -0.12
C VAL A 453 -21.97 -3.14 0.77
N ARG A 454 -22.16 -1.88 1.22
CA ARG A 454 -23.30 -1.46 2.07
C ARG A 454 -24.65 -1.60 1.35
N THR A 455 -24.69 -1.36 0.05
CA THR A 455 -25.89 -1.53 -0.79
C THR A 455 -26.13 -2.98 -1.21
N GLY A 456 -25.20 -3.91 -0.92
CA GLY A 456 -25.36 -5.35 -1.17
C GLY A 456 -24.81 -5.82 -2.52
N HIS A 457 -23.79 -5.15 -3.05
CA HIS A 457 -23.06 -5.46 -4.28
C HIS A 457 -21.62 -5.93 -3.98
N PRO A 458 -21.42 -7.04 -3.24
CA PRO A 458 -20.10 -7.43 -2.74
C PRO A 458 -19.10 -7.77 -3.84
N ASN A 459 -19.54 -8.30 -4.98
CA ASN A 459 -18.62 -8.63 -6.09
C ASN A 459 -18.06 -7.37 -6.76
N GLU A 460 -18.88 -6.36 -6.93
CA GLU A 460 -18.48 -5.06 -7.48
C GLU A 460 -17.60 -4.32 -6.46
N ALA A 461 -17.96 -4.35 -5.18
CA ALA A 461 -17.13 -3.82 -4.10
C ALA A 461 -15.72 -4.43 -4.08
N LEU A 462 -15.61 -5.75 -4.28
CA LEU A 462 -14.32 -6.45 -4.36
C LEU A 462 -13.49 -6.04 -5.59
N ALA A 463 -14.13 -5.71 -6.70
CA ALA A 463 -13.43 -5.21 -7.88
C ALA A 463 -12.89 -3.79 -7.64
N GLU A 464 -13.70 -2.92 -7.04
CA GLU A 464 -13.31 -1.54 -6.73
C GLU A 464 -12.21 -1.46 -5.67
N ILE A 465 -12.30 -2.27 -4.61
CA ILE A 465 -11.25 -2.27 -3.59
C ILE A 465 -9.93 -2.86 -4.13
N GLN A 466 -9.98 -3.85 -5.03
CA GLN A 466 -8.78 -4.32 -5.71
C GLN A 466 -8.16 -3.23 -6.57
N ARG A 467 -8.98 -2.41 -7.24
CA ARG A 467 -8.50 -1.26 -7.99
C ARG A 467 -7.81 -0.24 -7.08
N SER A 468 -8.38 0.04 -5.90
CA SER A 468 -7.74 0.88 -4.88
C SER A 468 -6.37 0.31 -4.45
N VAL A 469 -6.27 -0.99 -4.17
CA VAL A 469 -5.01 -1.66 -3.82
C VAL A 469 -3.97 -1.59 -4.95
N ASP A 470 -4.40 -1.74 -6.21
CA ASP A 470 -3.50 -1.62 -7.37
C ASP A 470 -2.92 -0.20 -7.51
N LEU A 471 -3.68 0.82 -7.09
CA LEU A 471 -3.29 2.24 -7.12
C LEU A 471 -2.50 2.66 -5.87
N ASP A 472 -2.71 1.98 -4.74
CA ASP A 472 -2.08 2.30 -3.46
C ASP A 472 -1.55 1.05 -2.73
N PRO A 473 -0.55 0.35 -3.32
CA PRO A 473 -0.18 -1.02 -2.95
C PRO A 473 0.60 -1.17 -1.64
N VAL A 474 1.02 -0.06 -1.00
CA VAL A 474 1.77 -0.12 0.28
C VAL A 474 1.11 0.69 1.40
N SER A 475 -0.10 1.16 1.17
CA SER A 475 -0.88 1.94 2.14
C SER A 475 -1.57 1.04 3.17
N GLY A 476 -1.43 1.43 4.42
CA GLY A 476 -2.13 0.75 5.51
C GLY A 476 -3.63 0.98 5.52
N SER A 477 -4.08 2.18 5.14
CA SER A 477 -5.51 2.50 5.05
C SER A 477 -6.20 1.67 3.98
N THR A 478 -5.58 1.55 2.81
CA THR A 478 -6.13 0.76 1.70
C THR A 478 -6.25 -0.72 2.04
N PHE A 479 -5.23 -1.31 2.68
CA PHE A 479 -5.34 -2.69 3.19
C PHE A 479 -6.41 -2.84 4.27
N HIS A 480 -6.57 -1.84 5.14
CA HIS A 480 -7.63 -1.85 6.15
C HIS A 480 -9.02 -1.87 5.50
N ALA A 481 -9.24 -1.02 4.52
CA ALA A 481 -10.46 -0.98 3.73
C ALA A 481 -10.71 -2.32 2.99
N GLU A 482 -9.68 -2.88 2.36
CA GLU A 482 -9.73 -4.19 1.71
C GLU A 482 -10.18 -5.28 2.69
N GLY A 483 -9.60 -5.31 3.89
CA GLY A 483 -9.97 -6.25 4.94
C GLY A 483 -11.44 -6.14 5.35
N PHE A 484 -11.98 -4.92 5.50
CA PHE A 484 -13.39 -4.71 5.83
C PHE A 484 -14.34 -5.03 4.68
N VAL A 485 -13.97 -4.74 3.42
CA VAL A 485 -14.75 -5.17 2.25
C VAL A 485 -14.83 -6.70 2.20
N TYR A 486 -13.73 -7.43 2.48
CA TYR A 486 -13.78 -8.89 2.62
C TYR A 486 -14.66 -9.33 3.78
N TYR A 487 -14.60 -8.67 4.94
CA TYR A 487 -15.42 -8.99 6.12
C TYR A 487 -16.92 -8.85 5.82
N PHE A 488 -17.34 -7.70 5.28
CA PHE A 488 -18.73 -7.45 4.91
C PHE A 488 -19.21 -8.28 3.71
N SER A 489 -18.27 -8.83 2.93
CA SER A 489 -18.55 -9.82 1.87
C SER A 489 -18.53 -11.25 2.39
N HIS A 490 -18.53 -11.49 3.70
CA HIS A 490 -18.48 -12.80 4.38
C HIS A 490 -17.24 -13.65 4.02
N GLN A 491 -16.15 -13.03 3.56
CA GLN A 491 -14.88 -13.70 3.21
C GLN A 491 -13.87 -13.58 4.37
N TYR A 492 -14.25 -14.08 5.55
CA TYR A 492 -13.51 -13.89 6.81
C TYR A 492 -12.07 -14.42 6.79
N ASP A 493 -11.79 -15.50 6.06
CA ASP A 493 -10.43 -16.02 5.92
C ASP A 493 -9.52 -15.04 5.17
N ARG A 494 -10.03 -14.43 4.10
CA ARG A 494 -9.29 -13.39 3.36
C ARG A 494 -9.07 -12.14 4.20
N ALA A 495 -10.08 -11.69 4.94
CA ALA A 495 -9.93 -10.58 5.88
C ALA A 495 -8.82 -10.84 6.92
N LEU A 496 -8.74 -12.07 7.45
CA LEU A 496 -7.68 -12.49 8.37
C LEU A 496 -6.30 -12.59 7.69
N ASP A 497 -6.24 -12.98 6.41
CA ASP A 497 -5.00 -13.02 5.65
C ASP A 497 -4.43 -11.62 5.44
N ILE A 498 -5.26 -10.65 5.07
CA ILE A 498 -4.86 -9.24 4.99
C ILE A 498 -4.34 -8.76 6.35
N ALA A 499 -5.08 -9.01 7.44
CA ALA A 499 -4.65 -8.62 8.79
C ALA A 499 -3.30 -9.23 9.21
N ARG A 500 -2.94 -10.44 8.71
CA ARG A 500 -1.63 -11.06 8.94
C ARG A 500 -0.52 -10.41 8.11
N THR A 501 -0.79 -10.12 6.84
CA THR A 501 0.15 -9.48 5.91
C THR A 501 0.59 -8.12 6.45
N VAL A 502 -0.35 -7.34 6.93
CA VAL A 502 -0.12 -5.96 7.39
C VAL A 502 0.60 -5.90 8.74
N ARG A 503 0.51 -6.94 9.58
CA ARG A 503 1.30 -7.01 10.84
C ARG A 503 2.82 -6.89 10.63
N GLY A 504 3.30 -7.18 9.43
CA GLY A 504 4.69 -6.96 9.02
C GLY A 504 5.02 -5.51 8.66
N LEU A 505 4.01 -4.69 8.41
CA LEU A 505 4.12 -3.27 8.09
C LEU A 505 3.90 -2.46 9.38
N LYS A 506 4.62 -1.36 9.56
CA LYS A 506 4.52 -0.50 10.75
C LYS A 506 3.25 0.37 10.70
N ILE A 507 2.08 -0.22 10.90
CA ILE A 507 0.78 0.45 10.84
C ILE A 507 0.14 0.44 12.22
N ASN A 508 -0.74 1.40 12.51
CA ASN A 508 -1.50 1.45 13.76
C ASN A 508 -2.30 0.16 13.93
N LEU A 509 -2.05 -0.59 15.00
CA LEU A 509 -2.57 -1.94 15.20
C LEU A 509 -3.99 -1.98 15.81
N SER A 510 -4.55 -0.85 16.25
CA SER A 510 -5.86 -0.84 16.93
C SER A 510 -6.99 -1.31 16.01
N ASP A 511 -7.06 -0.74 14.81
CA ASP A 511 -8.13 -1.01 13.85
C ASP A 511 -8.04 -2.42 13.25
N TRP A 512 -6.81 -2.92 13.11
CA TRP A 512 -6.55 -4.31 12.71
C TRP A 512 -7.01 -5.33 13.76
N ASN A 513 -6.95 -4.97 15.04
CA ASN A 513 -7.49 -5.82 16.10
C ASN A 513 -9.01 -5.90 16.04
N LEU A 514 -9.69 -4.81 15.63
CA LEU A 514 -11.13 -4.79 15.40
C LEU A 514 -11.52 -5.76 14.28
N LEU A 515 -10.93 -5.62 13.09
CA LEU A 515 -11.18 -6.51 11.94
C LEU A 515 -10.87 -7.98 12.27
N THR A 516 -9.74 -8.22 12.94
CA THR A 516 -9.34 -9.57 13.37
C THR A 516 -10.37 -10.17 14.33
N GLY A 517 -10.82 -9.38 15.31
CA GLY A 517 -11.82 -9.80 16.28
C GLY A 517 -13.17 -10.10 15.63
N ALA A 518 -13.63 -9.23 14.75
CA ALA A 518 -14.88 -9.41 14.01
C ALA A 518 -14.84 -10.68 13.14
N SER A 519 -13.76 -10.88 12.40
CA SER A 519 -13.60 -12.07 11.55
C SER A 519 -13.52 -13.37 12.37
N TYR A 520 -12.85 -13.39 13.52
CA TYR A 520 -12.83 -14.55 14.41
C TYR A 520 -14.21 -14.82 15.04
N ALA A 521 -14.96 -13.77 15.39
CA ALA A 521 -16.31 -13.94 15.96
C ALA A 521 -17.24 -14.63 14.97
N GLU A 522 -17.20 -14.24 13.69
CA GLU A 522 -18.02 -14.86 12.65
C GLU A 522 -17.60 -16.31 12.33
N LYS A 523 -16.34 -16.66 12.58
CA LYS A 523 -15.86 -18.06 12.51
C LYS A 523 -16.16 -18.88 13.76
N GLY A 524 -16.85 -18.32 14.76
CA GLY A 524 -17.15 -18.99 16.05
C GLY A 524 -15.97 -19.10 17.01
N MET A 525 -14.84 -18.46 16.69
CA MET A 525 -13.61 -18.44 17.50
C MET A 525 -13.68 -17.35 18.57
N TYR A 526 -14.68 -17.42 19.44
CA TYR A 526 -15.01 -16.32 20.37
C TYR A 526 -13.89 -15.96 21.35
N SER A 527 -13.07 -16.92 21.77
CA SER A 527 -11.94 -16.62 22.67
C SER A 527 -10.90 -15.74 22.00
N ASP A 528 -10.56 -16.04 20.73
CA ASP A 528 -9.60 -15.26 19.94
C ASP A 528 -10.19 -13.90 19.55
N ALA A 529 -11.49 -13.87 19.20
CA ALA A 529 -12.24 -12.65 18.93
C ALA A 529 -12.18 -11.68 20.11
N ILE A 530 -12.52 -12.14 21.30
CA ILE A 530 -12.50 -11.33 22.52
C ILE A 530 -11.08 -10.83 22.82
N ALA A 531 -10.05 -11.69 22.66
CA ALA A 531 -8.67 -11.30 22.89
C ALA A 531 -8.20 -10.22 21.89
N ALA A 532 -8.71 -10.21 20.67
CA ALA A 532 -8.44 -9.20 19.66
C ALA A 532 -9.20 -7.89 19.99
N PHE A 533 -10.49 -7.95 20.26
CA PHE A 533 -11.29 -6.77 20.60
C PHE A 533 -10.79 -6.01 21.84
N LEU A 534 -10.27 -6.71 22.85
CA LEU A 534 -9.67 -6.08 24.02
C LEU A 534 -8.42 -5.23 23.69
N LYS A 535 -7.90 -5.32 22.48
CA LYS A 535 -6.76 -4.54 21.98
C LYS A 535 -7.18 -3.50 20.93
N SER A 536 -8.44 -3.44 20.52
CA SER A 536 -8.92 -2.57 19.45
C SER A 536 -9.39 -1.19 19.91
N GLY A 537 -9.25 -0.86 21.20
CA GLY A 537 -9.72 0.42 21.75
C GLY A 537 -11.11 0.33 22.38
N ASN A 538 -11.60 1.47 22.89
CA ASN A 538 -12.83 1.56 23.68
C ASN A 538 -13.95 2.37 22.99
N GLY A 539 -13.87 2.61 21.68
CA GLY A 539 -14.95 3.26 20.94
C GLY A 539 -16.23 2.42 20.90
N ALA A 540 -17.39 3.05 20.78
CA ALA A 540 -18.69 2.38 20.80
C ALA A 540 -18.75 1.21 19.82
N TYR A 541 -18.28 1.40 18.58
CA TYR A 541 -18.25 0.35 17.56
C TYR A 541 -17.47 -0.90 18.01
N SER A 542 -16.28 -0.71 18.60
CA SER A 542 -15.46 -1.80 19.13
C SER A 542 -16.13 -2.50 20.32
N LEU A 543 -16.76 -1.73 21.21
CA LEU A 543 -17.49 -2.25 22.38
C LEU A 543 -18.74 -3.03 21.96
N GLY A 544 -19.45 -2.60 20.91
CA GLY A 544 -20.59 -3.30 20.34
C GLY A 544 -20.24 -4.70 19.84
N HIS A 545 -19.19 -4.80 19.03
CA HIS A 545 -18.68 -6.08 18.54
C HIS A 545 -18.13 -6.98 19.66
N LEU A 546 -17.39 -6.41 20.62
CA LEU A 546 -16.95 -7.15 21.81
C LEU A 546 -18.12 -7.69 22.62
N GLY A 547 -19.16 -6.87 22.80
CA GLY A 547 -20.38 -7.23 23.52
C GLY A 547 -21.16 -8.35 22.82
N ASN A 548 -21.27 -8.29 21.48
CA ASN A 548 -21.84 -9.35 20.65
C ASN A 548 -21.02 -10.65 20.79
N ALA A 549 -19.69 -10.57 20.72
CA ALA A 549 -18.82 -11.73 20.90
C ALA A 549 -18.93 -12.35 22.29
N TYR A 550 -19.04 -11.54 23.36
CA TYR A 550 -19.33 -12.04 24.71
C TYR A 550 -20.69 -12.74 24.77
N ALA A 551 -21.71 -12.17 24.15
CA ALA A 551 -23.06 -12.74 24.11
C ALA A 551 -23.06 -14.11 23.44
N ARG A 552 -22.48 -14.21 22.26
CA ARG A 552 -22.36 -15.46 21.48
C ARG A 552 -21.47 -16.50 22.17
N ALA A 553 -20.50 -16.07 22.97
CA ALA A 553 -19.68 -16.92 23.84
C ALA A 553 -20.41 -17.37 25.14
N GLY A 554 -21.67 -16.99 25.35
CA GLY A 554 -22.44 -17.30 26.57
C GLY A 554 -22.07 -16.46 27.80
N ARG A 555 -21.20 -15.44 27.66
CA ARG A 555 -20.76 -14.57 28.76
C ARG A 555 -21.73 -13.40 28.98
N LYS A 556 -23.00 -13.71 29.24
CA LYS A 556 -24.11 -12.73 29.34
C LYS A 556 -23.86 -11.56 30.26
N GLN A 557 -23.23 -11.79 31.42
CA GLN A 557 -22.94 -10.71 32.38
C GLN A 557 -21.90 -9.69 31.82
N ALA A 558 -20.94 -10.17 31.01
CA ALA A 558 -19.97 -9.28 30.38
C ALA A 558 -20.63 -8.42 29.29
N SER A 559 -21.51 -9.02 28.46
CA SER A 559 -22.31 -8.27 27.48
C SER A 559 -23.18 -7.19 28.15
N GLN A 560 -23.87 -7.54 29.26
CA GLN A 560 -24.74 -6.62 29.97
C GLN A 560 -23.98 -5.41 30.55
N ARG A 561 -22.73 -5.60 31.02
CA ARG A 561 -21.88 -4.50 31.48
C ARG A 561 -21.55 -3.54 30.34
N LEU A 562 -21.25 -4.06 29.14
CA LEU A 562 -20.96 -3.24 27.99
C LEU A 562 -22.20 -2.47 27.51
N ILE A 563 -23.38 -3.08 27.54
CA ILE A 563 -24.64 -2.37 27.27
C ILE A 563 -24.73 -1.15 28.19
N SER A 564 -24.60 -1.35 29.52
CA SER A 564 -24.68 -0.23 30.48
C SER A 564 -23.60 0.84 30.27
N GLN A 565 -22.42 0.46 29.81
CA GLN A 565 -21.36 1.41 29.46
C GLN A 565 -21.74 2.22 28.20
N ILE A 566 -22.22 1.57 27.14
CA ILE A 566 -22.60 2.26 25.90
C ILE A 566 -23.88 3.10 26.11
N GLU A 567 -24.81 2.69 26.99
CA GLU A 567 -25.97 3.50 27.39
C GLU A 567 -25.56 4.84 28.02
N GLU A 568 -24.42 4.90 28.69
CA GLU A 568 -23.85 6.16 29.18
C GLU A 568 -23.34 7.03 28.02
N ASP A 569 -22.69 6.41 27.04
CA ASP A 569 -22.23 7.13 25.82
C ASP A 569 -23.44 7.66 25.02
N VAL A 570 -24.53 6.89 24.91
CA VAL A 570 -25.80 7.35 24.31
C VAL A 570 -26.34 8.57 25.02
N ARG A 571 -26.33 8.59 26.38
CA ARG A 571 -26.85 9.72 27.17
C ARG A 571 -25.98 10.96 27.08
N THR A 572 -24.65 10.80 27.04
CA THR A 572 -23.69 11.90 27.14
C THR A 572 -23.26 12.43 25.77
N GLN A 573 -23.18 11.55 24.78
CA GLN A 573 -22.61 11.85 23.47
C GLN A 573 -23.59 11.60 22.31
N GLY A 574 -24.71 10.92 22.56
CA GLY A 574 -25.70 10.60 21.53
C GLY A 574 -25.34 9.42 20.62
N VAL A 575 -24.24 8.69 20.87
CA VAL A 575 -23.71 7.60 20.02
C VAL A 575 -23.82 6.23 20.67
N GLY A 576 -23.95 5.17 19.87
CA GLY A 576 -23.87 3.79 20.38
C GLY A 576 -25.18 3.01 20.38
N ARG A 577 -26.27 3.56 19.82
CA ARG A 577 -27.57 2.87 19.78
C ARG A 577 -27.53 1.64 18.89
N TYR A 578 -26.91 1.75 17.73
CA TYR A 578 -26.68 0.64 16.82
C TYR A 578 -25.87 -0.47 17.48
N GLU A 579 -24.81 -0.12 18.18
CA GLU A 579 -23.92 -1.05 18.87
C GLU A 579 -24.61 -1.81 19.99
N ILE A 580 -25.53 -1.18 20.73
CA ILE A 580 -26.36 -1.88 21.73
C ILE A 580 -27.25 -2.91 21.03
N ALA A 581 -27.81 -2.58 19.86
CA ALA A 581 -28.62 -3.53 19.09
C ALA A 581 -27.81 -4.76 18.65
N LEU A 582 -26.53 -4.58 18.24
CA LEU A 582 -25.62 -5.70 17.92
C LEU A 582 -25.47 -6.64 19.12
N ILE A 583 -25.33 -6.09 20.34
CA ILE A 583 -25.18 -6.91 21.54
C ILE A 583 -26.44 -7.71 21.82
N TYR A 584 -27.64 -7.11 21.72
CA TYR A 584 -28.90 -7.81 21.88
C TYR A 584 -29.17 -8.87 20.81
N ALA A 585 -28.74 -8.61 19.56
CA ALA A 585 -28.76 -9.62 18.50
C ALA A 585 -27.91 -10.85 18.89
N GLY A 586 -26.71 -10.63 19.42
CA GLY A 586 -25.84 -11.69 19.93
C GLY A 586 -26.40 -12.44 21.14
N LEU A 587 -27.20 -11.78 21.99
CA LEU A 587 -27.90 -12.39 23.12
C LEU A 587 -29.14 -13.22 22.68
N GLY A 588 -29.54 -13.10 21.41
CA GLY A 588 -30.78 -13.70 20.90
C GLY A 588 -32.04 -12.97 21.34
N ASP A 589 -31.92 -11.76 21.86
CA ASP A 589 -33.07 -10.92 22.28
C ASP A 589 -33.47 -9.99 21.13
N SER A 590 -34.22 -10.53 20.18
CA SER A 590 -34.67 -9.77 19.01
C SER A 590 -35.61 -8.61 19.39
N LYS A 591 -36.32 -8.71 20.52
CA LYS A 591 -37.23 -7.65 20.97
C LYS A 591 -36.43 -6.38 21.31
N ASP A 592 -35.45 -6.51 22.18
CA ASP A 592 -34.65 -5.35 22.60
C ASP A 592 -33.68 -4.92 21.49
N ALA A 593 -33.19 -5.83 20.63
CA ALA A 593 -32.43 -5.49 19.45
C ALA A 593 -33.18 -4.53 18.52
N PHE A 594 -34.44 -4.88 18.13
CA PHE A 594 -35.26 -4.01 17.29
C PHE A 594 -35.68 -2.71 17.97
N LYS A 595 -35.88 -2.72 19.28
CA LYS A 595 -36.12 -1.48 20.02
C LYS A 595 -34.96 -0.49 19.86
N TRP A 596 -33.73 -0.97 19.97
CA TRP A 596 -32.54 -0.12 19.82
C TRP A 596 -32.26 0.24 18.36
N LEU A 597 -32.54 -0.65 17.39
CA LEU A 597 -32.48 -0.31 15.96
C LEU A 597 -33.50 0.76 15.57
N ASP A 598 -34.72 0.71 16.13
CA ASP A 598 -35.71 1.77 15.91
C ASP A 598 -35.32 3.09 16.58
N ASP A 599 -34.62 3.05 17.71
CA ASP A 599 -34.08 4.25 18.35
C ASP A 599 -32.90 4.82 17.54
N ALA A 600 -32.03 3.97 17.02
CA ALA A 600 -30.97 4.33 16.09
C ALA A 600 -31.54 4.99 14.83
N PHE A 601 -32.64 4.44 14.26
CA PHE A 601 -33.29 5.05 13.10
C PHE A 601 -33.84 6.46 13.40
N ARG A 602 -34.52 6.63 14.55
CA ARG A 602 -35.05 7.94 14.96
C ARG A 602 -33.98 8.99 15.22
N SER A 603 -32.82 8.56 15.70
CA SER A 603 -31.66 9.43 15.96
C SER A 603 -30.72 9.55 14.77
N HIS A 604 -31.06 8.98 13.63
CA HIS A 604 -30.22 8.97 12.44
C HIS A 604 -28.78 8.45 12.71
N ASP A 605 -28.71 7.34 13.48
CA ASP A 605 -27.43 6.74 13.90
C ASP A 605 -26.65 6.20 12.68
N VAL A 606 -25.39 6.61 12.58
CA VAL A 606 -24.50 6.24 11.46
C VAL A 606 -24.33 4.73 11.28
N GLY A 607 -24.42 3.95 12.34
CA GLY A 607 -24.29 2.50 12.27
C GLY A 607 -25.29 1.85 11.30
N LEU A 608 -26.43 2.50 11.05
CA LEU A 608 -27.45 1.97 10.15
C LEU A 608 -27.05 1.88 8.68
N VAL A 609 -25.96 2.54 8.26
CA VAL A 609 -25.42 2.33 6.91
C VAL A 609 -24.89 0.90 6.70
N TYR A 610 -24.59 0.18 7.79
CA TYR A 610 -24.16 -1.22 7.77
C TYR A 610 -25.30 -2.22 7.94
N LEU A 611 -26.54 -1.76 8.14
CA LEU A 611 -27.70 -2.59 8.48
C LEU A 611 -27.81 -3.83 7.56
N LYS A 612 -27.65 -3.63 6.26
CA LYS A 612 -27.80 -4.69 5.25
C LYS A 612 -26.67 -5.71 5.25
N VAL A 613 -25.48 -5.37 5.74
CA VAL A 613 -24.26 -6.16 5.53
C VAL A 613 -23.55 -6.61 6.81
N ASP A 614 -23.89 -6.03 7.97
CA ASP A 614 -23.24 -6.40 9.22
C ASP A 614 -23.62 -7.84 9.62
N PRO A 615 -22.65 -8.78 9.70
CA PRO A 615 -22.90 -10.16 10.07
C PRO A 615 -23.45 -10.33 11.50
N CYS A 616 -23.18 -9.38 12.40
CA CYS A 616 -23.72 -9.40 13.75
C CYS A 616 -25.25 -9.36 13.79
N LEU A 617 -25.90 -8.86 12.72
CA LEU A 617 -27.35 -8.77 12.56
C LEU A 617 -27.97 -9.97 11.82
N ASP A 618 -27.19 -10.94 11.37
CA ASP A 618 -27.69 -12.12 10.66
C ASP A 618 -28.81 -12.87 11.43
N PRO A 619 -28.76 -12.98 12.76
CA PRO A 619 -29.85 -13.60 13.51
C PRO A 619 -31.21 -12.87 13.39
N LEU A 620 -31.22 -11.60 12.99
CA LEU A 620 -32.43 -10.78 12.88
C LEU A 620 -32.98 -10.73 11.44
N ARG A 621 -32.25 -11.17 10.42
CA ARG A 621 -32.60 -10.99 8.98
C ARG A 621 -33.90 -11.71 8.60
N ALA A 622 -34.24 -12.81 9.27
CA ALA A 622 -35.49 -13.57 9.02
C ALA A 622 -36.75 -12.91 9.63
N ASP A 623 -36.59 -11.90 10.48
CA ASP A 623 -37.72 -11.19 11.11
C ASP A 623 -38.25 -10.11 10.15
N PRO A 624 -39.60 -10.04 9.91
CA PRO A 624 -40.17 -9.03 9.00
C PRO A 624 -39.84 -7.58 9.36
N ARG A 625 -39.57 -7.29 10.64
CA ARG A 625 -39.16 -5.95 11.09
C ARG A 625 -37.82 -5.53 10.53
N PHE A 626 -36.94 -6.49 10.19
CA PHE A 626 -35.65 -6.20 9.61
C PHE A 626 -35.80 -5.64 8.19
N GLU A 627 -36.62 -6.26 7.36
CA GLU A 627 -36.89 -5.80 6.00
C GLU A 627 -37.57 -4.42 5.99
N ASP A 628 -38.54 -4.20 6.91
CA ASP A 628 -39.15 -2.88 7.10
C ASP A 628 -38.09 -1.80 7.40
N LEU A 629 -37.15 -2.10 8.31
CA LEU A 629 -36.09 -1.15 8.66
C LEU A 629 -35.13 -0.91 7.49
N VAL A 630 -34.75 -1.95 6.75
CA VAL A 630 -33.91 -1.84 5.53
C VAL A 630 -34.60 -0.92 4.50
N HIS A 631 -35.94 -1.08 4.34
CA HIS A 631 -36.72 -0.23 3.47
C HIS A 631 -36.75 1.25 3.94
N ARG A 632 -36.92 1.45 5.25
CA ARG A 632 -36.96 2.81 5.85
C ARG A 632 -35.62 3.55 5.72
N VAL A 633 -34.49 2.82 5.81
CA VAL A 633 -33.12 3.35 5.59
C VAL A 633 -32.83 3.55 4.09
N GLY A 634 -33.69 3.07 3.19
CA GLY A 634 -33.51 3.20 1.75
C GLY A 634 -32.60 2.15 1.09
N LEU A 635 -32.22 1.10 1.82
CA LEU A 635 -31.31 0.04 1.34
C LEU A 635 -32.01 -1.09 0.55
N THR A 636 -33.08 -0.80 -0.16
CA THR A 636 -34.03 -1.77 -0.76
C THR A 636 -33.66 -2.32 -2.13
N LYS A 637 -32.48 -2.03 -2.67
CA LYS A 637 -32.03 -2.64 -3.94
C LYS A 637 -30.91 -3.63 -3.74
#